data_42c44ad36182654e4905eab4e6d08a1d
#
_entry.id   42c44ad36182654e4905eab4e6d08a1d
#
_cell.length_a   1.000
_cell.length_b   1.000
_cell.length_c   1.000
_cell.angle_alpha   90.00
_cell.angle_beta   90.00
_cell.angle_gamma   90.00
#
_symmetry.space_group_name_H-M   'P 1'
#
loop_
_entity.id
_entity.type
_entity.pdbx_description
1 polymer ?
#
loop_
_entity_poly.entity_id
_entity_poly.type
_entity_poly.pdbx_seq_one_letter_code
_entity_poly.pdbx_strand_id
1 'polypeptide(L)'
;MKKLFTLILLFSLFGVQAQQRTSAQLYEDLKGLKVLGTVLHIAAHPDDESTHMLTWFAQEQQWETNYFACNRGEGGQNLIGDEQGVALGLIRTQELLAARRI
;
A
#
# COMPACT_ATOMS: atom_id res chain seq x y z
N MET A 1 -43.93 7.51 6.14
CA MET A 1 -43.09 8.42 6.92
C MET A 1 -42.12 7.70 7.85
N LYS A 2 -42.56 6.77 8.71
CA LYS A 2 -41.65 6.05 9.63
C LYS A 2 -40.50 5.30 8.93
N LYS A 3 -40.77 4.58 7.82
CA LYS A 3 -39.75 3.84 7.05
C LYS A 3 -38.69 4.77 6.40
N LEU A 4 -39.11 5.96 5.94
CA LEU A 4 -38.18 6.95 5.37
C LEU A 4 -37.27 7.52 6.46
N PHE A 5 -37.80 7.78 7.64
CA PHE A 5 -37.04 8.28 8.78
C PHE A 5 -35.98 7.25 9.26
N THR A 6 -36.37 5.97 9.30
CA THR A 6 -35.46 4.87 9.64
C THR A 6 -34.34 4.74 8.60
N LEU A 7 -34.63 4.91 7.31
CA LEU A 7 -33.65 4.85 6.24
C LEU A 7 -32.63 6.02 6.34
N ILE A 8 -33.10 7.23 6.62
CA ILE A 8 -32.25 8.40 6.83
C ILE A 8 -31.37 8.22 8.06
N LEU A 9 -31.91 7.69 9.15
CA LEU A 9 -31.16 7.40 10.38
C LEU A 9 -30.09 6.32 10.16
N LEU A 10 -30.38 5.28 9.38
CA LEU A 10 -29.40 4.26 8.99
C LEU A 10 -28.27 4.85 8.11
N PHE A 11 -28.61 5.74 7.18
CA PHE A 11 -27.60 6.38 6.32
C PHE A 11 -26.70 7.36 7.08
N SER A 12 -27.21 8.00 8.15
CA SER A 12 -26.39 8.90 8.98
C SER A 12 -25.39 8.15 9.88
N LEU A 13 -25.57 6.84 10.08
CA LEU A 13 -24.62 5.98 10.80
C LEU A 13 -23.39 5.59 9.96
N PHE A 14 -23.47 5.70 8.63
CA PHE A 14 -22.32 5.65 7.76
C PHE A 14 -21.68 7.03 7.70
N GLY A 15 -21.15 7.49 8.83
CA GLY A 15 -20.33 8.69 8.88
C GLY A 15 -19.16 8.49 7.89
N VAL A 16 -19.09 9.34 6.87
CA VAL A 16 -17.89 9.48 6.06
C VAL A 16 -16.80 9.92 7.02
N GLN A 17 -15.97 9.00 7.45
CA GLN A 17 -14.76 9.33 8.18
C GLN A 17 -13.83 10.01 7.19
N ALA A 18 -13.96 11.31 7.06
CA ALA A 18 -12.94 12.11 6.39
C ALA A 18 -11.63 11.88 7.17
N GLN A 19 -10.67 11.26 6.52
CA GLN A 19 -9.37 11.02 7.09
C GLN A 19 -8.73 12.39 7.37
N GLN A 20 -8.77 12.82 8.64
CA GLN A 20 -8.20 14.10 9.04
C GLN A 20 -6.68 13.98 9.00
N ARG A 21 -6.07 14.69 8.07
CA ARG A 21 -4.62 14.80 7.99
C ARG A 21 -4.11 15.69 9.12
N THR A 22 -3.03 15.26 9.76
CA THR A 22 -2.33 16.09 10.74
C THR A 22 -1.62 17.25 10.06
N SER A 23 -1.28 18.30 10.82
CA SER A 23 -0.48 19.42 10.29
C SER A 23 0.86 18.97 9.72
N ALA A 24 1.50 17.96 10.31
CA ALA A 24 2.74 17.38 9.82
C ALA A 24 2.53 16.70 8.45
N GLN A 25 1.47 15.91 8.29
CA GLN A 25 1.13 15.28 7.01
C GLN A 25 0.85 16.32 5.93
N LEU A 26 0.11 17.39 6.25
CA LEU A 26 -0.15 18.47 5.31
C LEU A 26 1.13 19.20 4.90
N TYR A 27 2.06 19.39 5.82
CA TYR A 27 3.36 19.99 5.52
C TYR A 27 4.18 19.13 4.55
N GLU A 28 4.25 17.81 4.79
CA GLU A 28 4.95 16.88 3.89
C GLU A 28 4.27 16.81 2.51
N ASP A 29 2.95 16.79 2.45
CA ASP A 29 2.21 16.84 1.19
C ASP A 29 2.54 18.11 0.38
N LEU A 30 2.62 19.27 1.04
CA LEU A 30 2.98 20.53 0.40
C LEU A 30 4.43 20.55 -0.12
N LYS A 31 5.36 19.91 0.60
CA LYS A 31 6.72 19.71 0.13
C LYS A 31 6.74 18.85 -1.14
N GLY A 32 5.97 17.76 -1.13
CA GLY A 32 5.85 16.84 -2.27
C GLY A 32 5.35 17.50 -3.55
N LEU A 33 4.54 18.57 -3.48
CA LEU A 33 4.08 19.30 -4.67
C LEU A 33 5.20 19.90 -5.53
N LYS A 34 6.40 20.04 -4.99
CA LYS A 34 7.57 20.57 -5.71
C LYS A 34 8.42 19.49 -6.33
N VAL A 35 8.07 18.24 -6.13
CA VAL A 35 8.87 17.09 -6.53
C VAL A 35 8.19 16.37 -7.69
N LEU A 36 8.96 16.12 -8.76
CA LEU A 36 8.49 15.39 -9.96
C LEU A 36 9.28 14.10 -10.20
N GLY A 37 10.05 13.65 -9.20
CA GLY A 37 10.86 12.44 -9.31
C GLY A 37 9.97 11.18 -9.26
N THR A 38 10.24 10.23 -10.15
CA THR A 38 9.62 8.90 -10.13
C THR A 38 10.71 7.83 -10.16
N VAL A 39 10.58 6.83 -9.31
CA VAL A 39 11.46 5.65 -9.26
C VAL A 39 10.64 4.39 -9.50
N LEU A 40 11.16 3.52 -10.35
CA LEU A 40 10.69 2.16 -10.52
C LEU A 40 11.81 1.20 -10.15
N HIS A 41 11.68 0.50 -9.03
CA HIS A 41 12.55 -0.59 -8.65
C HIS A 41 12.03 -1.88 -9.27
N ILE A 42 12.85 -2.54 -10.08
CA ILE A 42 12.51 -3.79 -10.75
C ILE A 42 13.30 -4.92 -10.12
N ALA A 43 12.61 -5.97 -9.69
CA ALA A 43 13.21 -7.15 -9.09
C ALA A 43 12.56 -8.44 -9.58
N ALA A 44 13.21 -9.57 -9.35
CA ALA A 44 12.70 -10.86 -9.79
C ALA A 44 11.47 -11.29 -8.97
N HIS A 45 11.52 -11.13 -7.65
CA HIS A 45 10.53 -11.66 -6.70
C HIS A 45 9.98 -10.53 -5.78
N PRO A 46 8.86 -10.76 -5.08
CA PRO A 46 8.24 -9.77 -4.20
C PRO A 46 9.07 -9.34 -2.99
N ASP A 47 10.10 -10.10 -2.62
CA ASP A 47 10.94 -9.90 -1.44
C ASP A 47 12.38 -9.42 -1.76
N ASP A 48 12.67 -9.13 -3.03
CA ASP A 48 14.00 -8.66 -3.47
C ASP A 48 14.19 -7.13 -3.36
N GLU A 49 13.25 -6.42 -2.74
CA GLU A 49 13.32 -4.97 -2.65
C GLU A 49 14.40 -4.48 -1.69
N SER A 50 15.07 -3.43 -2.09
CA SER A 50 15.89 -2.63 -1.18
C SER A 50 15.00 -1.70 -0.37
N THR A 51 14.52 -2.19 0.78
CA THR A 51 13.61 -1.44 1.66
C THR A 51 14.16 -0.08 2.05
N HIS A 52 15.45 0.01 2.40
CA HIS A 52 16.09 1.28 2.75
C HIS A 52 16.06 2.28 1.60
N MET A 53 16.39 1.84 0.39
CA MET A 53 16.42 2.70 -0.79
C MET A 53 15.02 3.19 -1.16
N LEU A 54 14.02 2.29 -1.17
CA LEU A 54 12.65 2.65 -1.47
C LEU A 54 12.07 3.62 -0.44
N THR A 55 12.35 3.38 0.85
CA THR A 55 11.94 4.28 1.93
C THR A 55 12.58 5.65 1.78
N TRP A 56 13.87 5.70 1.47
CA TRP A 56 14.57 6.97 1.26
C TRP A 56 13.99 7.76 0.10
N PHE A 57 13.73 7.13 -1.05
CA PHE A 57 13.10 7.81 -2.18
C PHE A 57 11.67 8.29 -1.84
N ALA A 58 10.88 7.43 -1.17
CA ALA A 58 9.49 7.77 -0.87
C ALA A 58 9.37 8.83 0.23
N GLN A 59 10.13 8.72 1.32
CA GLN A 59 9.95 9.56 2.51
C GLN A 59 10.86 10.79 2.51
N GLU A 60 12.14 10.63 2.15
CA GLU A 60 13.09 11.76 2.20
C GLU A 60 13.08 12.57 0.91
N GLN A 61 13.07 11.91 -0.25
CA GLN A 61 13.05 12.58 -1.53
C GLN A 61 11.63 12.91 -2.00
N GLN A 62 10.61 12.28 -1.39
CA GLN A 62 9.19 12.41 -1.75
C GLN A 62 8.90 12.08 -3.22
N TRP A 63 9.72 11.20 -3.81
CA TRP A 63 9.52 10.75 -5.17
C TRP A 63 8.42 9.69 -5.22
N GLU A 64 7.68 9.67 -6.31
CA GLU A 64 6.76 8.57 -6.59
C GLU A 64 7.57 7.29 -6.74
N THR A 65 7.43 6.38 -5.75
CA THR A 65 8.27 5.19 -5.65
C THR A 65 7.44 3.94 -5.90
N ASN A 66 7.82 3.24 -6.96
CA ASN A 66 7.13 2.06 -7.44
C ASN A 66 8.03 0.83 -7.37
N TYR A 67 7.42 -0.32 -7.14
CA TYR A 67 8.08 -1.61 -7.15
C TYR A 67 7.42 -2.56 -8.16
N PHE A 68 8.23 -3.19 -9.00
CA PHE A 68 7.78 -4.19 -9.95
C PHE A 68 8.49 -5.52 -9.69
N ALA A 69 7.74 -6.55 -9.30
CA ALA A 69 8.21 -7.91 -9.22
C ALA A 69 7.86 -8.66 -10.51
N CYS A 70 8.84 -9.33 -11.12
CA CYS A 70 8.65 -10.06 -12.37
C CYS A 70 7.73 -11.28 -12.23
N ASN A 71 7.65 -11.87 -11.03
CA ASN A 71 6.74 -12.97 -10.70
C ASN A 71 6.21 -12.79 -9.26
N ARG A 72 5.38 -13.72 -8.82
CA ARG A 72 4.75 -13.70 -7.50
C ARG A 72 5.54 -14.46 -6.42
N GLY A 73 6.71 -14.98 -6.75
CA GLY A 73 7.49 -15.80 -5.83
C GLY A 73 6.91 -17.22 -5.63
N GLU A 74 6.08 -17.70 -6.55
CA GLU A 74 5.42 -19.01 -6.50
C GLU A 74 6.38 -20.19 -6.56
N GLY A 75 7.59 -19.99 -7.09
CA GLY A 75 8.64 -20.99 -7.13
C GLY A 75 9.51 -21.07 -5.87
N GLY A 76 9.25 -20.19 -4.88
CA GLY A 76 10.01 -20.13 -3.65
C GLY A 76 9.59 -21.18 -2.62
N GLN A 77 10.29 -21.17 -1.47
CA GLN A 77 9.94 -21.98 -0.30
C GLN A 77 9.00 -21.21 0.63
N ASN A 78 8.05 -21.92 1.24
CA ASN A 78 7.26 -21.42 2.36
C ASN A 78 7.83 -22.00 3.66
N LEU A 79 8.36 -21.14 4.53
CA LEU A 79 8.92 -21.55 5.82
C LEU A 79 7.90 -21.51 6.96
N ILE A 80 6.70 -21.00 6.69
CA ILE A 80 5.66 -20.75 7.70
C ILE A 80 4.49 -21.73 7.56
N GLY A 81 4.22 -22.18 6.33
CA GLY A 81 3.09 -23.06 6.01
C GLY A 81 3.43 -24.07 4.91
N ASP A 82 2.44 -24.85 4.52
CA ASP A 82 2.58 -25.93 3.53
C ASP A 82 2.21 -25.46 2.10
N GLU A 83 1.78 -24.21 1.92
CA GLU A 83 1.37 -23.69 0.64
C GLU A 83 2.56 -23.58 -0.31
N GLN A 84 2.38 -24.08 -1.53
CA GLN A 84 3.36 -24.08 -2.60
C GLN A 84 2.73 -23.59 -3.91
N GLY A 85 3.55 -23.22 -4.87
CA GLY A 85 3.11 -22.84 -6.21
C GLY A 85 2.14 -21.64 -6.17
N VAL A 86 1.02 -21.77 -6.86
CA VAL A 86 0.05 -20.67 -7.01
C VAL A 86 -0.48 -20.16 -5.65
N ALA A 87 -0.70 -21.04 -4.68
CA ALA A 87 -1.18 -20.65 -3.35
C ALA A 87 -0.13 -19.78 -2.64
N LEU A 88 1.15 -20.17 -2.70
CA LEU A 88 2.25 -19.38 -2.17
C LEU A 88 2.35 -18.01 -2.88
N GLY A 89 2.23 -17.97 -4.20
CA GLY A 89 2.24 -16.73 -4.98
C GLY A 89 1.12 -15.76 -4.59
N LEU A 90 -0.07 -16.26 -4.25
CA LEU A 90 -1.17 -15.45 -3.75
C LEU A 90 -0.85 -14.85 -2.36
N ILE A 91 -0.29 -15.66 -1.47
CA ILE A 91 0.13 -15.21 -0.12
C ILE A 91 1.17 -14.10 -0.26
N ARG A 92 2.25 -14.32 -1.00
CA ARG A 92 3.33 -13.33 -1.21
C ARG A 92 2.84 -12.05 -1.87
N THR A 93 1.85 -12.15 -2.76
CA THR A 93 1.21 -10.95 -3.32
C THR A 93 0.51 -10.13 -2.24
N GLN A 94 -0.20 -10.77 -1.31
CA GLN A 94 -0.88 -10.07 -0.23
C GLN A 94 0.09 -9.47 0.79
N GLU A 95 1.19 -10.14 1.06
CA GLU A 95 2.27 -9.63 1.92
C GLU A 95 2.91 -8.37 1.32
N LEU A 96 3.25 -8.40 0.03
CA LEU A 96 3.77 -7.24 -0.70
C LEU A 96 2.78 -6.07 -0.68
N LEU A 97 1.50 -6.32 -0.94
CA LEU A 97 0.46 -5.29 -0.89
C LEU A 97 0.25 -4.73 0.51
N ALA A 98 0.41 -5.55 1.56
CA ALA A 98 0.35 -5.09 2.94
C ALA A 98 1.53 -4.17 3.27
N ALA A 99 2.75 -4.54 2.87
CA ALA A 99 3.95 -3.71 3.05
C ALA A 99 3.86 -2.34 2.35
N ARG A 100 3.03 -2.23 1.30
CA ARG A 100 2.83 -0.98 0.53
C ARG A 100 1.79 -0.03 1.09
N ARG A 101 1.14 -0.39 2.19
CA ARG A 101 0.09 0.45 2.82
C ARG A 101 0.64 1.38 3.89
N ILE A 102 1.91 1.26 4.21
CA ILE A 102 2.57 2.03 5.28
C ILE A 102 3.13 3.34 4.73
#